data_fe86bafc264b2e6f1777bbc2a25b6b61
#
_entry.id   fe86bafc264b2e6f1777bbc2a25b6b61
#
_cell.length_a   1.000
_cell.length_b   1.000
_cell.length_c   1.000
_cell.angle_alpha   90.00
_cell.angle_beta   90.00
_cell.angle_gamma   90.00
#
_symmetry.space_group_name_H-M   'P 1'
#
loop_
_entity.id
_entity.type
_entity.pdbx_description
1 polymer ?
#
loop_
_entity_poly.entity_id
_entity_poly.type
_entity_poly.pdbx_seq_one_letter_code
_entity_poly.pdbx_strand_id
1 'polypeptide(L)'
;MWPVVFITVLGILVLRLAAHALILRGLRAPRLAHQRTPADVGLTAQTVRLPVAEGKTLFAWFVPVPSPVLSPAVVVMHGWGANASLMLPALAPLHAAGFAVLLIDARCHGESDDAPFTSLPRFTEDIEAGLDWLHQQAEVDASRLAVMGHSVGAGAALLCATRRDDVRAVV
;
A
#
# COMPACT_ATOMS: atom_id res chain seq x y z
N MET A 1 0.89 -35.90 -39.70
CA MET A 1 1.10 -35.88 -38.23
C MET A 1 1.63 -34.53 -37.74
N TRP A 2 2.74 -33.98 -38.27
CA TRP A 2 3.34 -32.72 -37.82
C TRP A 2 2.39 -31.49 -37.79
N PRO A 3 1.52 -31.23 -38.82
CA PRO A 3 0.62 -30.09 -38.80
C PRO A 3 -0.41 -30.15 -37.65
N VAL A 4 -0.93 -31.33 -37.35
CA VAL A 4 -1.90 -31.51 -36.26
C VAL A 4 -1.25 -31.22 -34.89
N VAL A 5 -0.02 -31.76 -34.69
CA VAL A 5 0.74 -31.48 -33.43
C VAL A 5 1.00 -30.00 -33.30
N PHE A 6 1.43 -29.32 -34.36
CA PHE A 6 1.70 -27.87 -34.35
C PHE A 6 0.45 -27.06 -34.02
N ILE A 7 -0.71 -27.37 -34.64
CA ILE A 7 -1.97 -26.69 -34.40
C ILE A 7 -2.42 -26.90 -32.92
N THR A 8 -2.27 -28.11 -32.40
CA THR A 8 -2.63 -28.44 -31.02
C THR A 8 -1.76 -27.67 -30.03
N VAL A 9 -0.42 -27.66 -30.23
CA VAL A 9 0.50 -26.90 -29.35
C VAL A 9 0.22 -25.40 -29.38
N LEU A 10 -0.01 -24.86 -30.61
CA LEU A 10 -0.35 -23.44 -30.75
C LEU A 10 -1.68 -23.10 -30.04
N GLY A 11 -2.69 -23.96 -30.18
CA GLY A 11 -3.98 -23.80 -29.51
C GLY A 11 -3.85 -23.78 -27.97
N ILE A 12 -3.06 -24.73 -27.43
CA ILE A 12 -2.78 -24.77 -25.97
C ILE A 12 -2.04 -23.51 -25.53
N LEU A 13 -1.05 -23.04 -26.29
CA LEU A 13 -0.32 -21.81 -25.96
C LEU A 13 -1.23 -20.59 -25.93
N VAL A 14 -2.08 -20.42 -26.96
CA VAL A 14 -3.05 -19.32 -27.03
C VAL A 14 -4.02 -19.38 -25.86
N LEU A 15 -4.54 -20.56 -25.52
CA LEU A 15 -5.45 -20.73 -24.38
C LEU A 15 -4.77 -20.36 -23.05
N ARG A 16 -3.52 -20.78 -22.85
CA ARG A 16 -2.74 -20.42 -21.64
C ARG A 16 -2.49 -18.92 -21.56
N LEU A 17 -2.13 -18.26 -22.66
CA LEU A 17 -1.93 -16.81 -22.69
C LEU A 17 -3.23 -16.06 -22.42
N ALA A 18 -4.33 -16.50 -23.01
CA ALA A 18 -5.66 -15.92 -22.74
C ALA A 18 -6.09 -16.09 -21.29
N ALA A 19 -5.93 -17.29 -20.72
CA ALA A 19 -6.23 -17.56 -19.32
C ALA A 19 -5.34 -16.70 -18.39
N HIS A 20 -4.05 -16.59 -18.68
CA HIS A 20 -3.14 -15.73 -17.93
C HIS A 20 -3.57 -14.26 -17.96
N ALA A 21 -3.90 -13.74 -19.16
CA ALA A 21 -4.38 -12.37 -19.32
C ALA A 21 -5.69 -12.11 -18.55
N LEU A 22 -6.62 -13.07 -18.56
CA LEU A 22 -7.87 -12.99 -17.79
C LEU A 22 -7.63 -12.98 -16.28
N ILE A 23 -6.71 -13.82 -15.78
CA ILE A 23 -6.32 -13.84 -14.36
C ILE A 23 -5.73 -12.48 -13.97
N LEU A 24 -4.76 -11.97 -14.73
CA LEU A 24 -4.16 -10.66 -14.45
C LEU A 24 -5.19 -9.53 -14.48
N ARG A 25 -6.16 -9.60 -15.41
CA ARG A 25 -7.25 -8.62 -15.47
C ARG A 25 -8.15 -8.70 -14.24
N GLY A 26 -8.44 -9.90 -13.73
CA GLY A 26 -9.21 -10.11 -12.50
C GLY A 26 -8.48 -9.66 -11.23
N LEU A 27 -7.14 -9.58 -11.29
CA LEU A 27 -6.30 -9.07 -10.20
C LEU A 27 -6.06 -7.54 -10.28
N ARG A 28 -6.83 -6.81 -11.07
CA ARG A 28 -6.88 -5.36 -11.07
C ARG A 28 -8.04 -4.89 -10.19
N ALA A 29 -7.71 -4.15 -9.15
CA ALA A 29 -8.72 -3.53 -8.31
C ALA A 29 -9.43 -2.37 -9.04
N PRO A 30 -10.71 -2.09 -8.74
CA PRO A 30 -11.33 -0.85 -9.18
C PRO A 30 -10.58 0.33 -8.56
N ARG A 31 -10.28 1.35 -9.37
CA ARG A 31 -9.62 2.56 -8.89
C ARG A 31 -10.68 3.57 -8.45
N LEU A 32 -10.69 3.88 -7.17
CA LEU A 32 -11.57 4.89 -6.58
C LEU A 32 -10.80 6.18 -6.36
N ALA A 33 -11.40 7.33 -6.70
CA ALA A 33 -10.87 8.63 -6.33
C ALA A 33 -11.04 8.87 -4.82
N HIS A 34 -10.18 9.71 -4.23
CA HIS A 34 -10.33 10.17 -2.86
C HIS A 34 -11.63 10.98 -2.73
N GLN A 35 -12.46 10.61 -1.75
CA GLN A 35 -13.71 11.33 -1.44
C GLN A 35 -13.50 12.39 -0.36
N ARG A 36 -12.47 12.22 0.46
CA ARG A 36 -12.12 13.05 1.61
C ARG A 36 -10.60 13.11 1.73
N THR A 37 -10.12 14.10 2.50
CA THR A 37 -8.72 14.34 2.78
C THR A 37 -8.48 14.44 4.28
N PRO A 38 -7.26 14.43 4.79
CA PRO A 38 -6.97 14.68 6.20
C PRO A 38 -7.52 16.00 6.73
N ALA A 39 -7.68 17.03 5.87
CA ALA A 39 -8.29 18.29 6.27
C ALA A 39 -9.76 18.15 6.70
N ASP A 40 -10.49 17.18 6.15
CA ASP A 40 -11.89 16.89 6.53
C ASP A 40 -12.04 16.30 7.93
N VAL A 41 -10.93 15.92 8.55
CA VAL A 41 -10.86 15.49 9.95
C VAL A 41 -10.02 16.45 10.81
N GLY A 42 -9.78 17.68 10.30
CA GLY A 42 -9.11 18.76 11.02
C GLY A 42 -7.59 18.62 11.12
N LEU A 43 -6.97 17.78 10.28
CA LEU A 43 -5.53 17.53 10.31
C LEU A 43 -4.85 17.98 9.00
N THR A 44 -3.66 18.57 9.14
CA THR A 44 -2.83 18.96 7.99
C THR A 44 -1.94 17.80 7.59
N ALA A 45 -1.94 17.45 6.33
CA ALA A 45 -1.08 16.41 5.77
C ALA A 45 -0.12 16.99 4.72
N GLN A 46 1.04 16.37 4.62
CA GLN A 46 1.95 16.50 3.49
C GLN A 46 1.61 15.41 2.48
N THR A 47 1.39 15.79 1.21
CA THR A 47 1.32 14.81 0.13
C THR A 47 2.72 14.37 -0.23
N VAL A 48 2.99 13.07 -0.21
CA VAL A 48 4.29 12.49 -0.52
C VAL A 48 4.18 11.46 -1.63
N ARG A 49 5.26 11.25 -2.36
CA ARG A 49 5.42 10.21 -3.37
C ARG A 49 6.52 9.27 -2.93
N LEU A 50 6.16 8.01 -2.67
CA LEU A 50 7.09 6.98 -2.21
C LEU A 50 7.64 6.25 -3.44
N PRO A 51 8.95 6.27 -3.69
CA PRO A 51 9.52 5.52 -4.80
C PRO A 51 9.43 4.02 -4.51
N VAL A 52 9.04 3.24 -5.50
CA VAL A 52 9.01 1.77 -5.47
C VAL A 52 9.69 1.20 -6.70
N ALA A 53 9.78 -0.13 -6.78
CA ALA A 53 10.41 -0.81 -7.90
C ALA A 53 9.82 -0.38 -9.27
N GLU A 54 10.57 -0.63 -10.34
CA GLU A 54 10.19 -0.32 -11.74
C GLU A 54 10.00 1.17 -12.04
N GLY A 55 10.62 2.08 -11.24
CA GLY A 55 10.53 3.53 -11.41
C GLY A 55 9.15 4.11 -11.14
N LYS A 56 8.32 3.41 -10.38
CA LYS A 56 6.96 3.82 -10.01
C LYS A 56 6.94 4.50 -8.65
N THR A 57 5.83 5.17 -8.36
CA THR A 57 5.61 5.87 -7.10
C THR A 57 4.26 5.52 -6.50
N LEU A 58 4.21 5.48 -5.17
CA LEU A 58 2.95 5.44 -4.42
C LEU A 58 2.60 6.84 -3.95
N PHE A 59 1.31 7.10 -3.93
CA PHE A 59 0.76 8.27 -3.25
C PHE A 59 0.61 7.98 -1.77
N ALA A 60 0.93 8.97 -0.92
CA ALA A 60 0.61 8.90 0.50
C ALA A 60 0.31 10.29 1.08
N TRP A 61 -0.46 10.31 2.17
CA TRP A 61 -0.55 11.43 3.08
C TRP A 61 0.28 11.16 4.33
N PHE A 62 1.22 12.03 4.61
CA PHE A 62 1.96 12.03 5.88
C PHE A 62 1.42 13.12 6.79
N VAL A 63 1.02 12.73 7.99
CA VAL A 63 0.51 13.62 9.04
C VAL A 63 1.48 13.56 10.22
N PRO A 64 2.44 14.50 10.32
CA PRO A 64 3.37 14.56 11.44
C PRO A 64 2.66 15.00 12.73
N VAL A 65 3.25 14.66 13.87
CA VAL A 65 2.85 15.20 15.17
C VAL A 65 3.75 16.39 15.49
N PRO A 66 3.19 17.57 15.75
CA PRO A 66 3.96 18.70 16.25
C PRO A 66 4.51 18.37 17.66
N SER A 67 5.78 18.01 17.74
CA SER A 67 6.42 17.57 18.99
C SER A 67 7.89 17.99 19.02
N PRO A 68 8.42 18.40 20.17
CA PRO A 68 9.84 18.67 20.35
C PRO A 68 10.70 17.39 20.44
N VAL A 69 10.06 16.22 20.54
CA VAL A 69 10.70 14.90 20.60
C VAL A 69 10.24 14.04 19.44
N LEU A 70 11.06 13.06 19.04
CA LEU A 70 10.71 12.13 17.97
C LEU A 70 9.43 11.36 18.30
N SER A 71 8.51 11.28 17.34
CA SER A 71 7.22 10.63 17.48
C SER A 71 7.25 9.19 16.98
N PRO A 72 6.57 8.23 17.63
CA PRO A 72 6.29 6.94 17.01
C PRO A 72 5.51 7.16 15.72
N ALA A 73 5.62 6.24 14.77
CA ALA A 73 4.90 6.37 13.51
C ALA A 73 4.17 5.08 13.12
N VAL A 74 3.10 5.23 12.34
CA VAL A 74 2.30 4.12 11.84
C VAL A 74 2.02 4.27 10.36
N VAL A 75 2.32 3.21 9.61
CA VAL A 75 1.85 3.04 8.22
C VAL A 75 0.44 2.49 8.26
N VAL A 76 -0.49 3.14 7.57
CA VAL A 76 -1.89 2.71 7.47
C VAL A 76 -2.20 2.29 6.05
N MET A 77 -2.61 1.03 5.88
CA MET A 77 -2.88 0.41 4.59
C MET A 77 -4.35 0.02 4.45
N HIS A 78 -4.96 0.45 3.38
CA HIS A 78 -6.36 0.17 3.04
C HIS A 78 -6.59 -1.26 2.50
N GLY A 79 -7.85 -1.62 2.24
CA GLY A 79 -8.26 -2.88 1.63
C GLY A 79 -8.33 -2.83 0.10
N TRP A 80 -8.65 -3.98 -0.52
CA TRP A 80 -8.83 -4.11 -1.97
C TRP A 80 -9.90 -3.17 -2.49
N GLY A 81 -9.61 -2.45 -3.58
CA GLY A 81 -10.55 -1.51 -4.20
C GLY A 81 -10.82 -0.25 -3.37
N ALA A 82 -10.12 -0.07 -2.25
CA ALA A 82 -10.19 1.12 -1.41
C ALA A 82 -9.04 2.11 -1.73
N ASN A 83 -8.85 3.12 -0.90
CA ASN A 83 -7.74 4.06 -0.95
C ASN A 83 -7.52 4.71 0.44
N ALA A 84 -6.51 5.54 0.57
CA ALA A 84 -6.14 6.21 1.82
C ALA A 84 -7.29 7.00 2.45
N SER A 85 -8.19 7.58 1.65
CA SER A 85 -9.32 8.37 2.18
C SER A 85 -10.32 7.55 3.00
N LEU A 86 -10.43 6.23 2.74
CA LEU A 86 -11.28 5.34 3.51
C LEU A 86 -10.68 4.96 4.87
N MET A 87 -9.39 5.26 5.08
CA MET A 87 -8.68 5.03 6.35
C MET A 87 -8.66 6.26 7.26
N LEU A 88 -9.23 7.39 6.84
CA LEU A 88 -9.32 8.62 7.64
C LEU A 88 -9.99 8.43 9.03
N PRO A 89 -10.96 7.52 9.22
CA PRO A 89 -11.48 7.27 10.57
C PRO A 89 -10.43 6.80 11.58
N ALA A 90 -9.35 6.15 11.14
CA ALA A 90 -8.24 5.74 11.99
C ALA A 90 -7.24 6.89 12.25
N LEU A 91 -7.18 7.89 11.38
CA LEU A 91 -6.18 8.96 11.43
C LEU A 91 -6.28 9.78 12.72
N ALA A 92 -7.47 10.32 13.01
CA ALA A 92 -7.64 11.22 14.17
C ALA A 92 -7.29 10.56 15.51
N PRO A 93 -7.77 9.34 15.85
CA PRO A 93 -7.38 8.66 17.09
C PRO A 93 -5.90 8.31 17.16
N LEU A 94 -5.27 7.89 16.06
CA LEU A 94 -3.83 7.61 16.04
C LEU A 94 -3.01 8.88 16.26
N HIS A 95 -3.35 9.96 15.56
CA HIS A 95 -2.67 11.24 15.73
C HIS A 95 -2.85 11.82 17.13
N ALA A 96 -4.07 11.73 17.72
CA ALA A 96 -4.34 12.14 19.09
C ALA A 96 -3.56 11.31 20.14
N ALA A 97 -3.23 10.07 19.82
CA ALA A 97 -2.36 9.20 20.63
C ALA A 97 -0.87 9.49 20.45
N GLY A 98 -0.50 10.50 19.63
CA GLY A 98 0.88 10.94 19.43
C GLY A 98 1.65 10.18 18.34
N PHE A 99 0.97 9.46 17.47
CA PHE A 99 1.61 8.82 16.30
C PHE A 99 1.65 9.76 15.10
N ALA A 100 2.79 9.89 14.48
CA ALA A 100 2.87 10.34 13.09
C ALA A 100 2.24 9.26 12.19
N VAL A 101 1.38 9.66 11.24
CA VAL A 101 0.60 8.70 10.45
C VAL A 101 0.92 8.84 8.97
N LEU A 102 1.25 7.72 8.32
CA LEU A 102 1.43 7.63 6.88
C LEU A 102 0.32 6.77 6.27
N LEU A 103 -0.65 7.43 5.62
CA LEU A 103 -1.74 6.76 4.90
C LEU A 103 -1.32 6.56 3.44
N ILE A 104 -1.22 5.32 2.97
CA ILE A 104 -0.72 4.98 1.64
C ILE A 104 -1.87 4.52 0.75
N ASP A 105 -1.89 4.97 -0.50
CA ASP A 105 -2.58 4.27 -1.58
C ASP A 105 -1.66 3.15 -2.09
N ALA A 106 -2.09 1.90 -1.98
CA ALA A 106 -1.37 0.79 -2.59
C ALA A 106 -1.28 0.96 -4.12
N ARG A 107 -0.27 0.35 -4.75
CA ARG A 107 -0.18 0.35 -6.23
C ARG A 107 -1.51 -0.09 -6.87
N CYS A 108 -1.85 0.46 -8.02
CA CYS A 108 -3.13 0.29 -8.73
C CYS A 108 -4.35 0.89 -8.00
N HIS A 109 -4.18 1.61 -6.89
CA HIS A 109 -5.28 2.22 -6.13
C HIS A 109 -5.08 3.73 -6.01
N GLY A 110 -6.17 4.46 -5.75
CA GLY A 110 -6.18 5.89 -5.52
C GLY A 110 -5.35 6.67 -6.54
N GLU A 111 -4.36 7.42 -6.06
CA GLU A 111 -3.44 8.23 -6.87
C GLU A 111 -2.04 7.60 -7.04
N SER A 112 -1.85 6.35 -6.62
CA SER A 112 -0.62 5.59 -6.86
C SER A 112 -0.52 5.10 -8.30
N ASP A 113 0.72 4.88 -8.77
CA ASP A 113 0.97 4.39 -10.12
C ASP A 113 0.37 2.99 -10.36
N ASP A 114 0.07 2.72 -11.64
CA ASP A 114 -0.42 1.42 -12.07
C ASP A 114 0.69 0.38 -12.15
N ALA A 115 0.31 -0.86 -11.89
CA ALA A 115 1.10 -2.06 -12.17
C ALA A 115 0.25 -3.06 -12.96
N PRO A 116 0.85 -4.08 -13.59
CA PRO A 116 0.08 -5.09 -14.33
C PRO A 116 -1.00 -5.78 -13.50
N PHE A 117 -0.77 -5.94 -12.21
CA PHE A 117 -1.70 -6.49 -11.22
C PHE A 117 -1.29 -6.03 -9.81
N THR A 118 -2.18 -6.24 -8.84
CA THR A 118 -1.87 -6.13 -7.42
C THR A 118 -2.16 -7.45 -6.71
N SER A 119 -1.61 -7.63 -5.51
CA SER A 119 -1.74 -8.85 -4.71
C SER A 119 -1.34 -8.58 -3.27
N LEU A 120 -1.65 -9.49 -2.35
CA LEU A 120 -1.23 -9.36 -0.95
C LEU A 120 0.29 -9.13 -0.80
N PRO A 121 1.20 -9.89 -1.46
CA PRO A 121 2.63 -9.59 -1.39
C PRO A 121 2.99 -8.18 -1.91
N ARG A 122 2.31 -7.66 -2.93
CA ARG A 122 2.55 -6.31 -3.45
C ARG A 122 2.06 -5.22 -2.50
N PHE A 123 0.95 -5.45 -1.80
CA PHE A 123 0.53 -4.57 -0.69
C PHE A 123 1.58 -4.55 0.43
N THR A 124 2.22 -5.71 0.71
CA THR A 124 3.31 -5.80 1.67
C THR A 124 4.52 -4.97 1.26
N GLU A 125 4.96 -5.08 -0.01
CA GLU A 125 6.05 -4.27 -0.56
C GLU A 125 5.74 -2.76 -0.49
N ASP A 126 4.46 -2.39 -0.67
CA ASP A 126 4.02 -0.99 -0.57
C ASP A 126 4.08 -0.48 0.88
N ILE A 127 3.75 -1.33 1.87
CA ILE A 127 3.93 -1.04 3.30
C ILE A 127 5.43 -0.88 3.61
N GLU A 128 6.27 -1.80 3.13
CA GLU A 128 7.72 -1.78 3.33
C GLU A 128 8.32 -0.47 2.80
N ALA A 129 7.91 0.00 1.61
CA ALA A 129 8.32 1.29 1.07
C ALA A 129 7.89 2.47 1.97
N GLY A 130 6.72 2.40 2.58
CA GLY A 130 6.26 3.39 3.55
C GLY A 130 7.10 3.41 4.83
N LEU A 131 7.46 2.24 5.35
CA LEU A 131 8.35 2.12 6.50
C LEU A 131 9.75 2.67 6.19
N ASP A 132 10.32 2.33 5.02
CA ASP A 132 11.62 2.83 4.58
C ASP A 132 11.62 4.35 4.42
N TRP A 133 10.51 4.93 3.97
CA TRP A 133 10.35 6.37 3.90
C TRP A 133 10.26 7.00 5.30
N LEU A 134 9.50 6.40 6.24
CA LEU A 134 9.39 6.88 7.63
C LEU A 134 10.74 6.86 8.35
N HIS A 135 11.61 5.89 8.08
CA HIS A 135 12.99 5.86 8.63
C HIS A 135 13.83 7.08 8.28
N GLN A 136 13.50 7.78 7.20
CA GLN A 136 14.23 8.95 6.71
C GLN A 136 13.67 10.27 7.24
N GLN A 137 12.53 10.25 7.97
CA GLN A 137 11.92 11.47 8.48
C GLN A 137 12.55 11.89 9.81
N ALA A 138 12.99 13.14 9.87
CA ALA A 138 13.71 13.67 11.04
C ALA A 138 12.86 13.75 12.32
N GLU A 139 11.52 13.81 12.18
CA GLU A 139 10.55 13.88 13.27
C GLU A 139 10.07 12.51 13.76
N VAL A 140 10.48 11.41 13.10
CA VAL A 140 10.01 10.04 13.40
C VAL A 140 11.06 9.29 14.22
N ASP A 141 10.60 8.61 15.26
CA ASP A 141 11.40 7.62 15.99
C ASP A 141 11.35 6.27 15.25
N ALA A 142 12.35 6.01 14.45
CA ALA A 142 12.48 4.79 13.65
C ALA A 142 12.53 3.49 14.50
N SER A 143 12.74 3.58 15.82
CA SER A 143 12.69 2.43 16.73
C SER A 143 11.27 2.08 17.18
N ARG A 144 10.28 2.93 16.86
CA ARG A 144 8.87 2.81 17.27
C ARG A 144 7.92 2.89 16.09
N LEU A 145 8.11 1.97 15.11
CA LEU A 145 7.25 1.88 13.93
C LEU A 145 6.16 0.81 14.12
N ALA A 146 4.97 1.12 13.64
CA ALA A 146 3.83 0.22 13.63
C ALA A 146 3.19 0.16 12.23
N VAL A 147 2.40 -0.87 11.98
CA VAL A 147 1.60 -1.02 10.77
C VAL A 147 0.16 -1.30 11.15
N MET A 148 -0.77 -0.59 10.54
CA MET A 148 -2.20 -0.84 10.64
C MET A 148 -2.77 -1.17 9.26
N GLY A 149 -3.57 -2.23 9.17
CA GLY A 149 -4.17 -2.62 7.91
C GLY A 149 -5.64 -2.97 8.00
N HIS A 150 -6.36 -2.79 6.88
CA HIS A 150 -7.75 -3.21 6.75
C HIS A 150 -7.88 -4.28 5.67
N SER A 151 -8.58 -5.39 5.93
CA SER A 151 -8.84 -6.48 4.97
C SER A 151 -7.53 -7.04 4.38
N VAL A 152 -7.32 -6.96 3.05
CA VAL A 152 -6.05 -7.38 2.43
C VAL A 152 -4.86 -6.59 2.98
N GLY A 153 -5.05 -5.31 3.34
CA GLY A 153 -4.03 -4.50 4.02
C GLY A 153 -3.64 -5.07 5.38
N ALA A 154 -4.58 -5.66 6.14
CA ALA A 154 -4.27 -6.36 7.39
C ALA A 154 -3.42 -7.62 7.14
N GLY A 155 -3.76 -8.43 6.13
CA GLY A 155 -2.94 -9.57 5.73
C GLY A 155 -1.54 -9.16 5.28
N ALA A 156 -1.43 -8.03 4.57
CA ALA A 156 -0.16 -7.46 4.14
C ALA A 156 0.67 -6.94 5.32
N ALA A 157 0.02 -6.31 6.31
CA ALA A 157 0.68 -5.87 7.55
C ALA A 157 1.26 -7.04 8.34
N LEU A 158 0.51 -8.14 8.48
CA LEU A 158 0.99 -9.37 9.12
C LEU A 158 2.18 -9.97 8.35
N LEU A 159 2.09 -10.04 7.02
CA LEU A 159 3.20 -10.54 6.20
C LEU A 159 4.43 -9.61 6.29
N CYS A 160 4.24 -8.31 6.34
CA CYS A 160 5.33 -7.34 6.55
C CYS A 160 6.06 -7.60 7.87
N ALA A 161 5.32 -7.82 8.97
CA ALA A 161 5.90 -8.11 10.28
C ALA A 161 6.69 -9.44 10.33
N THR A 162 6.47 -10.36 9.40
CA THR A 162 7.31 -11.57 9.27
C THR A 162 8.61 -11.34 8.51
N ARG A 163 8.74 -10.20 7.83
CA ARG A 163 9.89 -9.84 6.98
C ARG A 163 10.77 -8.75 7.59
N ARG A 164 10.22 -8.01 8.58
CA ARG A 164 10.86 -6.81 9.13
C ARG A 164 10.89 -6.85 10.65
N ASP A 165 12.08 -6.73 11.22
CA ASP A 165 12.30 -6.74 12.66
C ASP A 165 12.06 -5.37 13.33
N ASP A 166 11.92 -4.30 12.52
CA ASP A 166 11.68 -2.93 12.98
C ASP A 166 10.19 -2.61 13.22
N VAL A 167 9.27 -3.48 12.82
CA VAL A 167 7.84 -3.34 13.11
C VAL A 167 7.54 -3.80 14.54
N ARG A 168 7.12 -2.85 15.41
CA ARG A 168 6.88 -3.11 16.84
C ARG A 168 5.45 -3.51 17.15
N ALA A 169 4.49 -3.15 16.31
CA ALA A 169 3.09 -3.51 16.48
C ALA A 169 2.38 -3.63 15.13
N VAL A 170 1.39 -4.52 15.08
CA VAL A 170 0.48 -4.68 13.93
C VAL A 170 -0.96 -4.63 14.46
N VAL A 171 -1.82 -3.89 13.75
CA VAL A 171 -3.25 -3.72 14.06
C VAL A 171 -4.11 -4.04 12.84
#